data_73442d436fe2e50cebbe5af2fc4012c9
#
_entry.id   73442d436fe2e50cebbe5af2fc4012c9
#
_cell.length_a   1.000
_cell.length_b   1.000
_cell.length_c   1.000
_cell.angle_alpha   90.00
_cell.angle_beta   90.00
_cell.angle_gamma   90.00
#
_symmetry.space_group_name_H-M   'P 1'
#
loop_
_entity.id
_entity.type
_entity.pdbx_description
1 polymer ?
#
loop_
_entity_poly.entity_id
_entity_poly.type
_entity_poly.pdbx_seq_one_letter_code
_entity_poly.pdbx_strand_id
1 'polypeptide(L)'
;KDDKYHYVSFAERFECGLTEMDVVLMRKDPPVDAQFIHDTQILSMAEAEGVLVVNRPQGLRDFNEKLAALLFPQCCPETLVSRNVTQFKEFIRLHGDVVAKPLDGMGGKSIFRIRQGDSNANVILETLTAGGALAMVQRYLPEISAGDKRILLVDGEPVPFALARIPQGDE
;
A
#
# COMPACT_ATOMS: atom_id res chain seq x y z
N LYS A 1 -14.36 -14.61 -19.19
CA LYS A 1 -15.20 -14.24 -18.02
C LYS A 1 -16.23 -13.29 -18.56
N ASP A 2 -17.47 -13.72 -18.59
CA ASP A 2 -18.59 -12.89 -19.01
C ASP A 2 -18.85 -11.86 -17.91
N ASP A 3 -18.41 -10.61 -18.12
CA ASP A 3 -18.84 -9.49 -17.31
C ASP A 3 -20.33 -9.25 -17.56
N LYS A 4 -21.17 -9.78 -16.68
CA LYS A 4 -22.62 -9.64 -16.75
C LYS A 4 -23.11 -8.20 -16.52
N TYR A 5 -22.21 -7.27 -16.15
CA TYR A 5 -22.57 -5.88 -15.87
C TYR A 5 -21.50 -4.94 -16.47
N HIS A 6 -21.89 -4.24 -17.52
CA HIS A 6 -21.10 -3.13 -18.04
C HIS A 6 -21.44 -1.86 -17.23
N TYR A 7 -20.58 -1.53 -16.24
CA TYR A 7 -20.76 -0.31 -15.45
C TYR A 7 -20.24 0.94 -16.16
N VAL A 8 -19.48 0.78 -17.24
CA VAL A 8 -18.83 1.86 -17.98
C VAL A 8 -18.96 1.58 -19.47
N SER A 9 -19.35 2.60 -20.24
CA SER A 9 -19.21 2.64 -21.69
C SER A 9 -18.21 3.72 -22.06
N PHE A 10 -17.36 3.42 -23.04
CA PHE A 10 -16.37 4.38 -23.52
C PHE A 10 -16.88 5.04 -24.81
N ALA A 11 -16.76 6.37 -24.87
CA ALA A 11 -16.93 7.14 -26.08
C ALA A 11 -15.63 7.15 -26.91
N GLU A 12 -15.56 8.00 -27.93
CA GLU A 12 -14.35 8.18 -28.71
C GLU A 12 -13.19 8.68 -27.84
N ARG A 13 -12.00 8.11 -28.06
CA ARG A 13 -10.78 8.52 -27.38
C ARG A 13 -10.24 9.82 -27.98
N PHE A 14 -9.93 10.77 -27.15
CA PHE A 14 -9.25 12.01 -27.56
C PHE A 14 -8.10 12.32 -26.62
N GLU A 15 -7.20 13.20 -27.04
CA GLU A 15 -6.10 13.73 -26.24
C GLU A 15 -6.35 15.21 -25.96
N CYS A 16 -6.02 15.64 -24.73
CA CYS A 16 -6.13 17.02 -24.31
C CYS A 16 -5.01 17.38 -23.33
N GLY A 17 -4.74 18.66 -23.14
CA GLY A 17 -3.82 19.14 -22.13
C GLY A 17 -4.39 18.95 -20.72
N LEU A 18 -3.53 18.69 -19.75
CA LEU A 18 -3.97 18.59 -18.34
C LEU A 18 -4.61 19.90 -17.85
N THR A 19 -4.15 21.04 -18.35
CA THR A 19 -4.68 22.38 -18.02
C THR A 19 -6.09 22.66 -18.57
N GLU A 20 -6.59 21.78 -19.44
CA GLU A 20 -7.99 21.85 -19.94
C GLU A 20 -8.97 21.13 -18.98
N MET A 21 -8.43 20.46 -17.94
CA MET A 21 -9.25 19.76 -16.94
C MET A 21 -9.57 20.65 -15.75
N ASP A 22 -10.82 20.63 -15.30
CA ASP A 22 -11.22 21.30 -14.05
C ASP A 22 -10.67 20.58 -12.82
N VAL A 23 -10.66 19.23 -12.86
CA VAL A 23 -10.23 18.36 -11.76
C VAL A 23 -9.56 17.11 -12.30
N VAL A 24 -8.46 16.71 -11.67
CA VAL A 24 -7.82 15.40 -11.90
C VAL A 24 -7.85 14.58 -10.62
N LEU A 25 -8.44 13.40 -10.67
CA LEU A 25 -8.46 12.43 -9.58
C LEU A 25 -7.38 11.38 -9.81
N MET A 26 -6.28 11.45 -9.05
CA MET A 26 -5.23 10.42 -9.12
C MET A 26 -5.69 9.16 -8.38
N ARG A 27 -6.36 8.26 -9.11
CA ARG A 27 -6.92 7.01 -8.58
C ARG A 27 -6.20 5.76 -9.11
N LYS A 28 -4.94 5.94 -9.54
CA LYS A 28 -4.10 4.83 -10.00
C LYS A 28 -3.76 3.91 -8.83
N ASP A 29 -3.94 2.61 -9.06
CA ASP A 29 -3.53 1.59 -8.10
C ASP A 29 -2.00 1.44 -8.04
N PRO A 30 -1.44 0.99 -6.90
CA PRO A 30 -0.04 0.58 -6.81
C PRO A 30 0.34 -0.45 -7.91
N PRO A 31 1.62 -0.66 -8.22
CA PRO A 31 2.78 -0.36 -7.37
C PRO A 31 3.17 1.12 -7.38
N VAL A 32 3.73 1.59 -6.26
CA VAL A 32 4.36 2.91 -6.16
C VAL A 32 5.80 2.80 -6.67
N ASP A 33 5.90 2.67 -7.97
CA ASP A 33 7.15 2.54 -8.72
C ASP A 33 7.62 3.89 -9.32
N ALA A 34 8.67 3.86 -10.12
CA ALA A 34 9.18 5.05 -10.78
C ALA A 34 8.11 5.71 -11.69
N GLN A 35 7.29 4.91 -12.37
CA GLN A 35 6.23 5.44 -13.23
C GLN A 35 5.16 6.17 -12.41
N PHE A 36 4.73 5.59 -11.29
CA PHE A 36 3.81 6.26 -10.36
C PHE A 36 4.36 7.60 -9.87
N ILE A 37 5.66 7.63 -9.52
CA ILE A 37 6.33 8.87 -9.11
C ILE A 37 6.34 9.90 -10.24
N HIS A 38 6.69 9.49 -11.48
CA HIS A 38 6.67 10.39 -12.65
C HIS A 38 5.26 10.95 -12.90
N ASP A 39 4.22 10.11 -12.83
CA ASP A 39 2.83 10.56 -12.98
C ASP A 39 2.49 11.63 -11.94
N THR A 40 2.86 11.44 -10.67
CA THR A 40 2.63 12.44 -9.63
C THR A 40 3.44 13.72 -9.83
N GLN A 41 4.63 13.64 -10.43
CA GLN A 41 5.43 14.83 -10.78
C GLN A 41 4.78 15.65 -11.90
N ILE A 42 4.27 14.98 -12.93
CA ILE A 42 3.51 15.63 -14.01
C ILE A 42 2.25 16.30 -13.45
N LEU A 43 1.52 15.63 -12.56
CA LEU A 43 0.35 16.19 -11.91
C LEU A 43 0.70 17.38 -11.00
N SER A 44 1.89 17.41 -10.40
CA SER A 44 2.35 18.60 -9.67
C SER A 44 2.59 19.80 -10.58
N MET A 45 3.01 19.58 -11.82
CA MET A 45 3.14 20.66 -12.80
C MET A 45 1.76 21.20 -13.19
N ALA A 46 0.78 20.32 -13.41
CA ALA A 46 -0.61 20.74 -13.67
C ALA A 46 -1.22 21.51 -12.47
N GLU A 47 -0.94 21.07 -11.23
CA GLU A 47 -1.37 21.79 -10.01
C GLU A 47 -0.76 23.20 -9.94
N ALA A 48 0.49 23.37 -10.35
CA ALA A 48 1.15 24.68 -10.41
C ALA A 48 0.51 25.62 -11.46
N GLU A 49 -0.08 25.07 -12.52
CA GLU A 49 -0.84 25.79 -13.54
C GLU A 49 -2.31 26.03 -13.15
N GLY A 50 -2.73 25.61 -11.94
CA GLY A 50 -4.05 25.89 -11.39
C GLY A 50 -5.07 24.76 -11.50
N VAL A 51 -4.69 23.58 -12.00
CA VAL A 51 -5.57 22.40 -12.04
C VAL A 51 -5.78 21.85 -10.64
N LEU A 52 -7.01 21.58 -10.25
CA LEU A 52 -7.31 20.91 -9.00
C LEU A 52 -6.95 19.40 -9.09
N VAL A 53 -5.92 18.97 -8.39
CA VAL A 53 -5.52 17.56 -8.33
C VAL A 53 -5.85 16.95 -6.96
N VAL A 54 -6.61 15.88 -6.92
CA VAL A 54 -7.04 15.17 -5.71
C VAL A 54 -6.63 13.68 -5.78
N ASN A 55 -5.91 13.17 -4.78
CA ASN A 55 -5.27 13.88 -3.67
C ASN A 55 -4.07 14.68 -4.19
N ARG A 56 -3.59 15.62 -3.36
CA ARG A 56 -2.41 16.43 -3.71
C ARG A 56 -1.24 15.53 -4.08
N PRO A 57 -0.57 15.73 -5.24
CA PRO A 57 0.49 14.86 -5.73
C PRO A 57 1.68 14.72 -4.77
N GLN A 58 2.05 15.80 -4.07
CA GLN A 58 3.09 15.75 -3.04
C GLN A 58 2.69 14.82 -1.89
N GLY A 59 1.44 14.87 -1.44
CA GLY A 59 0.93 13.99 -0.40
C GLY A 59 0.98 12.51 -0.79
N LEU A 60 0.69 12.20 -2.05
CA LEU A 60 0.81 10.82 -2.57
C LEU A 60 2.25 10.30 -2.53
N ARG A 61 3.25 11.16 -2.76
CA ARG A 61 4.67 10.80 -2.65
C ARG A 61 5.13 10.65 -1.20
N ASP A 62 4.71 11.56 -0.33
CA ASP A 62 5.19 11.64 1.06
C ASP A 62 4.55 10.56 1.95
N PHE A 63 3.31 10.16 1.65
CA PHE A 63 2.54 9.20 2.44
C PHE A 63 2.41 7.86 1.71
N ASN A 64 3.56 7.16 1.51
CA ASN A 64 3.52 5.76 1.12
C ASN A 64 2.71 4.97 2.17
N GLU A 65 1.75 4.18 1.74
CA GLU A 65 0.76 3.48 2.59
C GLU A 65 1.38 2.58 3.67
N LYS A 66 2.61 2.11 3.49
CA LYS A 66 3.32 1.28 4.46
C LYS A 66 4.28 2.09 5.33
N LEU A 67 5.08 2.97 4.71
CA LEU A 67 6.06 3.77 5.46
C LEU A 67 5.39 4.86 6.30
N ALA A 68 4.28 5.45 5.84
CA ALA A 68 3.53 6.43 6.62
C ALA A 68 3.06 5.89 7.97
N ALA A 69 2.86 4.58 8.09
CA ALA A 69 2.54 3.92 9.36
C ALA A 69 3.59 4.18 10.45
N LEU A 70 4.87 4.34 10.07
CA LEU A 70 5.96 4.62 11.01
C LEU A 70 5.87 6.02 11.65
N LEU A 71 5.11 6.94 11.04
CA LEU A 71 4.82 8.25 11.63
C LEU A 71 3.81 8.16 12.78
N PHE A 72 3.10 7.04 12.89
CA PHE A 72 2.04 6.79 13.87
C PHE A 72 2.27 5.47 14.62
N PRO A 73 3.40 5.32 15.33
CA PRO A 73 3.76 4.06 15.99
C PRO A 73 2.71 3.59 17.01
N GLN A 74 1.96 4.53 17.62
CA GLN A 74 0.88 4.22 18.55
C GLN A 74 -0.35 3.55 17.88
N CYS A 75 -0.44 3.61 16.54
CA CYS A 75 -1.53 3.02 15.76
C CYS A 75 -1.13 1.73 15.03
N CYS A 76 0.12 1.28 15.22
CA CYS A 76 0.69 0.18 14.46
C CYS A 76 1.27 -0.88 15.41
N PRO A 77 1.31 -2.16 15.00
CA PRO A 77 2.11 -3.14 15.71
C PRO A 77 3.59 -2.78 15.60
N GLU A 78 4.41 -3.37 16.45
CA GLU A 78 5.86 -3.23 16.37
C GLU A 78 6.34 -3.55 14.96
N THR A 79 7.09 -2.63 14.37
CA THR A 79 7.44 -2.63 12.95
C THR A 79 8.93 -2.40 12.77
N LEU A 80 9.54 -3.19 11.90
CA LEU A 80 10.90 -3.00 11.41
C LEU A 80 10.90 -2.87 9.90
N VAL A 81 11.52 -1.81 9.38
CA VAL A 81 11.82 -1.67 7.94
C VAL A 81 13.33 -1.75 7.77
N SER A 82 13.79 -2.66 6.95
CA SER A 82 15.20 -2.88 6.69
C SER A 82 15.43 -3.58 5.35
N ARG A 83 16.68 -3.70 4.96
CA ARG A 83 17.19 -4.61 3.92
C ARG A 83 18.15 -5.66 4.50
N ASN A 84 18.33 -5.66 5.81
CA ASN A 84 19.26 -6.53 6.50
C ASN A 84 18.52 -7.75 7.08
N VAL A 85 18.74 -8.92 6.46
CA VAL A 85 18.10 -10.18 6.87
C VAL A 85 18.44 -10.54 8.33
N THR A 86 19.63 -10.19 8.83
CA THR A 86 20.01 -10.47 10.23
C THR A 86 19.11 -9.70 11.21
N GLN A 87 18.82 -8.43 10.92
CA GLN A 87 17.90 -7.64 11.74
C GLN A 87 16.48 -8.20 11.75
N PHE A 88 16.01 -8.71 10.61
CA PHE A 88 14.71 -9.38 10.55
C PHE A 88 14.68 -10.67 11.38
N LYS A 89 15.76 -11.47 11.36
CA LYS A 89 15.85 -12.68 12.20
C LYS A 89 15.81 -12.35 13.68
N GLU A 90 16.47 -11.28 14.10
CA GLU A 90 16.42 -10.80 15.49
C GLU A 90 15.00 -10.34 15.86
N PHE A 91 14.34 -9.62 14.96
CA PHE A 91 12.96 -9.19 15.15
C PHE A 91 12.00 -10.38 15.28
N ILE A 92 12.14 -11.41 14.41
CA ILE A 92 11.35 -12.65 14.49
C ILE A 92 11.61 -13.37 15.82
N ARG A 93 12.87 -13.45 16.24
CA ARG A 93 13.23 -14.08 17.55
C ARG A 93 12.59 -13.34 18.73
N LEU A 94 12.46 -12.02 18.65
CA LEU A 94 11.87 -11.19 19.69
C LEU A 94 10.35 -11.33 19.76
N HIS A 95 9.67 -11.36 18.62
CA HIS A 95 8.21 -11.30 18.53
C HIS A 95 7.54 -12.66 18.28
N GLY A 96 8.30 -13.68 17.87
CA GLY A 96 7.82 -15.05 17.68
C GLY A 96 7.00 -15.29 16.42
N ASP A 97 6.08 -14.39 16.11
CA ASP A 97 5.14 -14.49 14.97
C ASP A 97 5.03 -13.11 14.30
N VAL A 98 5.34 -13.05 13.02
CA VAL A 98 5.44 -11.79 12.29
C VAL A 98 4.83 -11.89 10.89
N VAL A 99 4.56 -10.73 10.28
CA VAL A 99 4.19 -10.61 8.88
C VAL A 99 5.29 -9.84 8.15
N ALA A 100 5.83 -10.43 7.09
CA ALA A 100 6.82 -9.82 6.20
C ALA A 100 6.17 -9.46 4.86
N LYS A 101 6.49 -8.27 4.33
CA LYS A 101 5.88 -7.74 3.10
C LYS A 101 6.80 -6.74 2.39
N PRO A 102 6.71 -6.62 1.04
CA PRO A 102 7.39 -5.56 0.30
C PRO A 102 6.72 -4.20 0.58
N LEU A 103 7.41 -3.11 0.28
CA LEU A 103 6.88 -1.75 0.49
C LEU A 103 5.99 -1.25 -0.64
N ASP A 104 6.15 -1.79 -1.83
CA ASP A 104 5.52 -1.36 -3.09
C ASP A 104 4.37 -2.27 -3.56
N GLY A 105 4.18 -3.44 -2.93
CA GLY A 105 3.17 -4.41 -3.30
C GLY A 105 1.75 -4.04 -2.86
N MET A 106 0.74 -4.57 -3.57
CA MET A 106 -0.68 -4.42 -3.26
C MET A 106 -1.44 -5.76 -3.34
N GLY A 107 -2.69 -5.75 -2.88
CA GLY A 107 -3.62 -6.86 -3.08
C GLY A 107 -3.22 -8.16 -2.38
N GLY A 108 -2.52 -8.09 -1.26
CA GLY A 108 -2.09 -9.27 -0.50
C GLY A 108 -0.90 -10.03 -1.10
N LYS A 109 -0.42 -9.63 -2.28
CA LYS A 109 0.70 -10.30 -2.95
C LYS A 109 2.00 -10.15 -2.15
N SER A 110 2.74 -11.25 -2.03
CA SER A 110 4.03 -11.32 -1.32
C SER A 110 3.95 -10.91 0.16
N ILE A 111 2.80 -11.14 0.80
CA ILE A 111 2.66 -11.02 2.24
C ILE A 111 2.86 -12.41 2.84
N PHE A 112 3.81 -12.54 3.74
CA PHE A 112 4.18 -13.81 4.35
C PHE A 112 4.07 -13.73 5.87
N ARG A 113 3.37 -14.68 6.47
CA ARG A 113 3.44 -14.91 7.90
C ARG A 113 4.62 -15.82 8.18
N ILE A 114 5.50 -15.41 9.08
CA ILE A 114 6.71 -16.14 9.47
C ILE A 114 6.66 -16.36 10.98
N ARG A 115 6.76 -17.62 11.40
CA ARG A 115 6.90 -17.98 12.81
C ARG A 115 8.36 -18.25 13.15
N GLN A 116 8.69 -18.07 14.40
CA GLN A 116 10.00 -18.48 14.90
C GLN A 116 10.24 -19.98 14.61
N GLY A 117 11.36 -20.30 13.98
CA GLY A 117 11.69 -21.68 13.57
C GLY A 117 11.14 -22.10 12.21
N ASP A 118 10.47 -21.21 11.47
CA ASP A 118 10.02 -21.48 10.11
C ASP A 118 11.22 -21.73 9.19
N SER A 119 11.25 -22.90 8.56
CA SER A 119 12.33 -23.32 7.64
C SER A 119 12.45 -22.44 6.40
N ASN A 120 11.36 -21.79 5.99
CA ASN A 120 11.32 -20.93 4.81
C ASN A 120 11.67 -19.46 5.11
N ALA A 121 11.82 -19.09 6.39
CA ALA A 121 12.05 -17.71 6.80
C ALA A 121 13.21 -17.06 6.03
N ASN A 122 14.32 -17.76 5.85
CA ASN A 122 15.48 -17.23 5.13
C ASN A 122 15.16 -16.92 3.68
N VAL A 123 14.56 -17.87 2.96
CA VAL A 123 14.20 -17.70 1.55
C VAL A 123 13.22 -16.56 1.35
N ILE A 124 12.22 -16.45 2.22
CA ILE A 124 11.25 -15.36 2.19
C ILE A 124 11.93 -14.01 2.38
N LEU A 125 12.76 -13.87 3.42
CA LEU A 125 13.45 -12.61 3.72
C LEU A 125 14.45 -12.21 2.63
N GLU A 126 15.21 -13.17 2.09
CA GLU A 126 16.13 -12.95 0.98
C GLU A 126 15.38 -12.53 -0.29
N THR A 127 14.24 -13.16 -0.58
CA THR A 127 13.38 -12.80 -1.72
C THR A 127 12.85 -11.37 -1.58
N LEU A 128 12.35 -11.01 -0.40
CA LEU A 128 11.81 -9.67 -0.15
C LEU A 128 12.89 -8.56 -0.19
N THR A 129 14.13 -8.90 0.12
CA THR A 129 15.27 -7.96 0.11
C THR A 129 16.16 -8.09 -1.12
N ALA A 130 15.75 -8.87 -2.12
CA ALA A 130 16.51 -9.08 -3.34
C ALA A 130 16.86 -7.74 -4.02
N GLY A 131 18.07 -7.65 -4.59
CA GLY A 131 18.55 -6.42 -5.21
C GLY A 131 18.77 -5.25 -4.24
N GLY A 132 18.78 -5.48 -2.92
CA GLY A 132 18.92 -4.44 -1.90
C GLY A 132 17.63 -3.71 -1.58
N ALA A 133 16.46 -4.27 -1.95
CA ALA A 133 15.16 -3.70 -1.65
C ALA A 133 14.90 -3.59 -0.15
N LEU A 134 14.16 -2.57 0.25
CA LEU A 134 13.62 -2.46 1.60
C LEU A 134 12.37 -3.34 1.73
N ALA A 135 12.27 -4.06 2.84
CA ALA A 135 11.09 -4.81 3.23
C ALA A 135 10.60 -4.35 4.62
N MET A 136 9.36 -4.66 4.93
CA MET A 136 8.75 -4.39 6.23
C MET A 136 8.42 -5.71 6.92
N VAL A 137 8.75 -5.82 8.19
CA VAL A 137 8.34 -6.91 9.07
C VAL A 137 7.62 -6.31 10.27
N GLN A 138 6.44 -6.85 10.58
CA GLN A 138 5.59 -6.39 11.68
C GLN A 138 5.20 -7.56 12.56
N ARG A 139 5.00 -7.32 13.87
CA ARG A 139 4.40 -8.32 14.75
C ARG A 139 3.03 -8.74 14.21
N TYR A 140 2.78 -10.03 14.18
CA TYR A 140 1.48 -10.55 13.75
C TYR A 140 0.36 -10.19 14.73
N LEU A 141 -0.77 -9.76 14.19
CA LEU A 141 -1.99 -9.49 14.92
C LEU A 141 -2.98 -10.63 14.68
N PRO A 142 -3.22 -11.53 15.65
CA PRO A 142 -4.10 -12.68 15.45
C PRO A 142 -5.56 -12.29 15.21
N GLU A 143 -5.95 -11.08 15.62
CA GLU A 143 -7.29 -10.52 15.41
C GLU A 143 -7.67 -10.37 13.94
N ILE A 144 -6.69 -10.41 13.01
CA ILE A 144 -6.95 -10.39 11.56
C ILE A 144 -7.84 -11.55 11.11
N SER A 145 -7.86 -12.66 11.84
CA SER A 145 -8.76 -13.78 11.57
C SER A 145 -10.24 -13.41 11.67
N ALA A 146 -10.58 -12.38 12.44
CA ALA A 146 -11.91 -11.80 12.52
C ALA A 146 -12.16 -10.71 11.45
N GLY A 147 -11.16 -10.44 10.62
CA GLY A 147 -11.21 -9.43 9.56
C GLY A 147 -10.65 -8.08 9.96
N ASP A 148 -10.70 -7.16 9.02
CA ASP A 148 -10.31 -5.78 9.20
C ASP A 148 -11.43 -4.81 8.80
N LYS A 149 -11.21 -3.52 9.08
CA LYS A 149 -12.15 -2.46 8.69
C LYS A 149 -11.42 -1.42 7.84
N ARG A 150 -11.98 -1.11 6.69
CA ARG A 150 -11.55 0.02 5.88
C ARG A 150 -12.38 1.24 6.24
N ILE A 151 -11.75 2.26 6.75
CA ILE A 151 -12.35 3.54 7.10
C ILE A 151 -11.98 4.54 6.02
N LEU A 152 -12.99 5.17 5.42
CA LEU A 152 -12.80 6.23 4.43
C LEU A 152 -12.79 7.59 5.15
N LEU A 153 -11.81 8.43 4.82
CA LEU A 153 -11.75 9.81 5.26
C LEU A 153 -11.97 10.74 4.05
N VAL A 154 -12.79 11.76 4.23
CA VAL A 154 -13.01 12.82 3.24
C VAL A 154 -12.69 14.12 3.93
N ASP A 155 -11.73 14.86 3.41
CA ASP A 155 -11.24 16.13 3.99
C ASP A 155 -10.84 16.01 5.49
N GLY A 156 -10.21 14.88 5.83
CA GLY A 156 -9.78 14.57 7.20
C GLY A 156 -10.87 14.00 8.11
N GLU A 157 -12.13 14.04 7.71
CA GLU A 157 -13.24 13.55 8.51
C GLU A 157 -13.62 12.10 8.15
N PRO A 158 -13.76 11.21 9.12
CA PRO A 158 -14.14 9.83 8.84
C PRO A 158 -15.62 9.75 8.42
N VAL A 159 -15.87 9.01 7.34
CA VAL A 159 -17.24 8.63 6.98
C VAL A 159 -17.82 7.76 8.10
N PRO A 160 -19.11 7.94 8.51
CA PRO A 160 -19.69 7.27 9.68
C PRO A 160 -19.86 5.75 9.53
N PHE A 161 -19.47 5.19 8.39
CA PHE A 161 -19.52 3.76 8.09
C PHE A 161 -18.13 3.25 7.70
N ALA A 162 -17.82 2.02 8.11
CA ALA A 162 -16.61 1.31 7.72
C ALA A 162 -16.96 0.07 6.90
N LEU A 163 -16.16 -0.23 5.89
CA LEU A 163 -16.25 -1.49 5.16
C LEU A 163 -15.56 -2.59 5.98
N ALA A 164 -16.32 -3.55 6.47
CA ALA A 164 -15.76 -4.76 7.07
C ALA A 164 -15.30 -5.73 5.98
N ARG A 165 -14.04 -6.18 6.07
CA ARG A 165 -13.48 -7.22 5.21
C ARG A 165 -13.21 -8.44 6.07
N ILE A 166 -13.92 -9.52 5.78
CA ILE A 166 -13.81 -10.78 6.52
C ILE A 166 -13.15 -11.80 5.58
N PRO A 167 -12.02 -12.41 5.98
CA PRO A 167 -11.35 -13.44 5.17
C PRO A 167 -12.31 -14.57 4.82
N GLN A 168 -12.32 -15.01 3.57
CA GLN A 168 -13.10 -16.15 3.10
C GLN A 168 -12.15 -17.33 3.01
N GLY A 169 -12.23 -18.23 3.99
CA GLY A 169 -11.72 -19.60 4.09
C GLY A 169 -10.30 -19.96 3.58
N ASP A 170 -9.86 -19.49 2.45
CA ASP A 170 -8.59 -19.86 1.78
C ASP A 170 -7.70 -18.64 1.44
N GLU A 171 -7.92 -17.49 2.07
CA GLU A 171 -7.11 -16.28 1.88
C GLU A 171 -6.13 -16.03 3.03
#